data_9a2c1d3e57c828906b931611cac0e0ec
#
_entry.id   9a2c1d3e57c828906b931611cac0e0ec
#
_cell.length_a   1.000
_cell.length_b   1.000
_cell.length_c   1.000
_cell.angle_alpha   90.00
_cell.angle_beta   90.00
_cell.angle_gamma   90.00
#
_symmetry.space_group_name_H-M   'P 1'
#
loop_
_entity.id
_entity.type
_entity.pdbx_description
1 polymer ?
#
loop_
_entity_poly.entity_id
_entity_poly.type
_entity_poly.pdbx_seq_one_letter_code
_entity_poly.pdbx_strand_id
1 'polypeptide(L)'
;YSVNGFGSRWDNVGVMVNRGAELAVNADIIRTKDWTWNINANASYNYNEITELYNGITEYEMAGTSTKLVVGHSYGEFYVNRYAGVNPANGDALWYTKEGELTTEYNEADKVLVGKNYMAPWQGGFGTSLTWKGLSISAPVSWVADRWKFNNDRFFEESNGLYTVYNQSRRLLYDRWKKPGDVTDIPRYGITPQMDSRFLEDASFLRLKNVTISYNFPQKW
;
A
#
# COMPACT_ATOMS: atom_id res chain seq x y z
N TYR A 1 35.46 0.55 11.87
CA TYR A 1 35.34 -0.90 11.90
C TYR A 1 36.31 -1.65 10.99
N SER A 2 37.31 -1.00 10.52
CA SER A 2 38.37 -1.58 9.67
C SER A 2 39.32 -2.54 10.41
N VAL A 3 39.19 -2.64 11.74
CA VAL A 3 40.08 -3.47 12.57
C VAL A 3 39.92 -4.97 12.30
N ASN A 4 38.74 -5.41 11.84
CA ASN A 4 38.42 -6.82 11.57
C ASN A 4 38.40 -7.18 10.08
N GLY A 5 38.77 -6.28 9.18
CA GLY A 5 38.81 -6.52 7.74
C GLY A 5 37.46 -6.69 7.04
N PHE A 6 36.33 -6.52 7.74
CA PHE A 6 34.97 -6.65 7.18
C PHE A 6 34.28 -5.29 7.13
N GLY A 7 33.77 -4.88 5.97
CA GLY A 7 32.99 -3.67 5.78
C GLY A 7 31.54 -3.76 6.29
N SER A 8 31.02 -4.98 6.39
CA SER A 8 29.66 -5.30 6.87
C SER A 8 29.58 -6.70 7.42
N ARG A 9 28.64 -6.94 8.30
CA ARG A 9 28.32 -8.26 8.88
C ARG A 9 26.79 -8.41 8.95
N TRP A 10 26.31 -9.60 8.61
CA TRP A 10 24.92 -9.97 8.88
C TRP A 10 24.77 -10.32 10.37
N ASP A 11 23.76 -9.75 10.99
CA ASP A 11 23.43 -9.99 12.39
C ASP A 11 21.92 -9.94 12.60
N ASN A 12 21.45 -10.56 13.71
CA ASN A 12 20.07 -10.44 14.12
C ASN A 12 19.83 -9.09 14.77
N VAL A 13 19.00 -8.26 14.12
CA VAL A 13 18.78 -6.87 14.55
C VAL A 13 17.47 -6.68 15.36
N GLY A 14 16.73 -7.76 15.62
CA GLY A 14 15.50 -7.67 16.41
C GLY A 14 14.67 -8.95 16.38
N VAL A 15 13.57 -8.91 17.10
CA VAL A 15 12.56 -9.97 17.17
C VAL A 15 11.22 -9.39 16.72
N MET A 16 10.52 -10.14 15.88
CA MET A 16 9.18 -9.80 15.39
C MET A 16 8.24 -10.99 15.64
N VAL A 17 7.06 -10.73 16.14
CA VAL A 17 6.01 -11.71 16.34
C VAL A 17 4.92 -11.52 15.29
N ASN A 18 4.53 -12.61 14.61
CA ASN A 18 3.39 -12.64 13.71
C ASN A 18 2.25 -13.43 14.36
N ARG A 19 1.04 -12.87 14.33
CA ARG A 19 -0.17 -13.50 14.87
C ARG A 19 -1.28 -13.36 13.82
N GLY A 20 -2.05 -14.42 13.63
CA GLY A 20 -3.08 -14.37 12.63
C GLY A 20 -4.14 -15.45 12.77
N ALA A 21 -5.12 -15.35 11.92
CA ALA A 21 -6.18 -16.34 11.76
C ALA A 21 -6.45 -16.56 10.27
N GLU A 22 -6.75 -17.79 9.90
CA GLU A 22 -7.10 -18.17 8.54
C GLU A 22 -8.41 -18.95 8.54
N LEU A 23 -9.24 -18.67 7.54
CA LEU A 23 -10.48 -19.38 7.28
C LEU A 23 -10.52 -19.79 5.82
N ALA A 24 -10.88 -21.04 5.55
CA ALA A 24 -11.16 -21.53 4.21
C ALA A 24 -12.48 -22.33 4.21
N VAL A 25 -13.32 -22.04 3.24
CA VAL A 25 -14.60 -22.68 3.04
C VAL A 25 -14.69 -23.14 1.59
N ASN A 26 -15.14 -24.37 1.39
CA ASN A 26 -15.49 -24.93 0.08
C ASN A 26 -16.80 -25.69 0.21
N ALA A 27 -17.77 -25.36 -0.64
CA ALA A 27 -19.11 -25.96 -0.57
C ALA A 27 -19.69 -26.20 -1.95
N ASP A 28 -20.23 -27.38 -2.14
CA ASP A 28 -21.12 -27.68 -3.27
C ASP A 28 -22.54 -27.21 -2.89
N ILE A 29 -22.97 -26.08 -3.46
CA ILE A 29 -24.30 -25.51 -3.22
C ILE A 29 -25.39 -26.33 -3.95
N ILE A 30 -25.06 -26.79 -5.17
CA ILE A 30 -25.89 -27.66 -5.96
C ILE A 30 -25.04 -28.82 -6.45
N ARG A 31 -25.54 -30.03 -6.27
CA ARG A 31 -24.93 -31.25 -6.81
C ARG A 31 -25.99 -32.21 -7.26
N THR A 32 -26.26 -32.22 -8.57
CA THR A 32 -27.18 -33.10 -9.23
C THR A 32 -26.51 -33.82 -10.39
N LYS A 33 -27.22 -34.65 -11.14
CA LYS A 33 -26.70 -35.33 -12.32
C LYS A 33 -26.25 -34.35 -13.42
N ASP A 34 -26.98 -33.24 -13.59
CA ASP A 34 -26.76 -32.30 -14.69
C ASP A 34 -26.12 -30.97 -14.23
N TRP A 35 -26.24 -30.65 -12.95
CA TRP A 35 -25.75 -29.36 -12.37
C TRP A 35 -24.84 -29.62 -11.19
N THR A 36 -23.72 -28.93 -11.22
CA THR A 36 -22.83 -28.75 -10.04
C THR A 36 -22.51 -27.27 -9.88
N TRP A 37 -22.79 -26.73 -8.71
CA TRP A 37 -22.41 -25.38 -8.38
C TRP A 37 -21.57 -25.43 -7.10
N ASN A 38 -20.31 -25.06 -7.24
CA ASN A 38 -19.34 -24.97 -6.16
C ASN A 38 -18.99 -23.52 -5.89
N ILE A 39 -18.85 -23.19 -4.63
CA ILE A 39 -18.27 -21.95 -4.16
C ILE A 39 -17.09 -22.25 -3.24
N ASN A 40 -16.06 -21.43 -3.31
CA ASN A 40 -14.94 -21.46 -2.40
C ASN A 40 -14.62 -20.05 -1.93
N ALA A 41 -14.16 -19.91 -0.70
CA ALA A 41 -13.71 -18.66 -0.14
C ALA A 41 -12.61 -18.92 0.86
N ASN A 42 -11.63 -18.03 0.91
CA ASN A 42 -10.64 -17.99 1.97
C ASN A 42 -10.38 -16.54 2.40
N ALA A 43 -10.02 -16.38 3.64
CA ALA A 43 -9.60 -15.11 4.21
C ALA A 43 -8.50 -15.39 5.23
N SER A 44 -7.48 -14.56 5.23
CA SER A 44 -6.44 -14.55 6.25
C SER A 44 -6.28 -13.15 6.83
N TYR A 45 -6.06 -13.10 8.11
CA TYR A 45 -5.64 -11.93 8.85
C TYR A 45 -4.28 -12.22 9.45
N ASN A 46 -3.31 -11.34 9.26
CA ASN A 46 -2.01 -11.40 9.88
C ASN A 46 -1.62 -10.04 10.44
N TYR A 47 -1.29 -10.01 11.70
CA TYR A 47 -0.72 -8.86 12.39
C TYR A 47 0.72 -9.19 12.79
N ASN A 48 1.65 -8.29 12.53
CA ASN A 48 3.02 -8.41 12.99
C ASN A 48 3.34 -7.27 13.94
N GLU A 49 4.25 -7.55 14.89
CA GLU A 49 4.70 -6.61 15.91
C GLU A 49 6.19 -6.80 16.17
N ILE A 50 6.95 -5.73 16.11
CA ILE A 50 8.34 -5.71 16.53
C ILE A 50 8.38 -5.69 18.04
N THR A 51 8.93 -6.75 18.66
CA THR A 51 8.97 -6.87 20.11
C THR A 51 10.33 -6.48 20.69
N GLU A 52 11.38 -6.53 19.89
CA GLU A 52 12.72 -6.19 20.33
C GLU A 52 13.54 -5.68 19.13
N LEU A 53 14.43 -4.71 19.37
CA LEU A 53 15.46 -4.26 18.45
C LEU A 53 16.86 -4.39 19.06
N TYR A 54 17.88 -4.40 18.21
CA TYR A 54 19.28 -4.60 18.57
C TYR A 54 19.71 -3.68 19.70
N ASN A 55 20.46 -4.25 20.68
CA ASN A 55 20.97 -3.54 21.85
C ASN A 55 19.94 -2.76 22.68
N GLY A 56 18.66 -3.17 22.65
CA GLY A 56 17.61 -2.53 23.44
C GLY A 56 17.20 -1.14 22.96
N ILE A 57 17.57 -0.74 21.73
CA ILE A 57 17.00 0.47 21.14
C ILE A 57 15.51 0.29 20.91
N THR A 58 14.74 1.35 21.03
CA THR A 58 13.27 1.29 20.89
C THR A 58 12.80 1.61 19.47
N GLU A 59 13.65 2.23 18.67
CA GLU A 59 13.32 2.64 17.31
C GLU A 59 14.56 2.69 16.41
N TYR A 60 14.33 2.48 15.09
CA TYR A 60 15.37 2.56 14.06
C TYR A 60 14.79 3.04 12.74
N GLU A 61 15.24 4.18 12.23
CA GLU A 61 14.85 4.69 10.92
C GLU A 61 15.62 3.96 9.82
N MET A 62 14.89 3.39 8.86
CA MET A 62 15.48 2.66 7.75
C MET A 62 15.91 3.64 6.67
N ALA A 63 17.20 3.85 6.54
CA ALA A 63 17.77 4.77 5.55
C ALA A 63 17.30 4.46 4.12
N GLY A 64 16.91 5.49 3.38
CA GLY A 64 16.45 5.37 2.00
C GLY A 64 15.03 4.79 1.83
N THR A 65 14.32 4.60 2.94
CA THR A 65 12.91 4.19 2.93
C THR A 65 12.05 5.24 3.65
N SER A 66 10.75 5.19 3.43
CA SER A 66 9.79 6.01 4.17
C SER A 66 9.18 5.24 5.34
N THR A 67 9.97 4.36 5.99
CA THR A 67 9.51 3.49 7.09
C THR A 67 10.45 3.56 8.29
N LYS A 68 9.93 3.26 9.46
CA LYS A 68 10.67 3.22 10.72
C LYS A 68 10.32 1.96 11.49
N LEU A 69 11.31 1.29 12.05
CA LEU A 69 11.08 0.19 12.98
C LEU A 69 10.89 0.76 14.37
N VAL A 70 9.79 0.42 15.04
CA VAL A 70 9.49 0.88 16.40
C VAL A 70 8.98 -0.31 17.19
N VAL A 71 9.52 -0.53 18.38
CA VAL A 71 9.06 -1.58 19.29
C VAL A 71 7.59 -1.33 19.67
N GLY A 72 6.76 -2.38 19.60
CA GLY A 72 5.31 -2.29 19.79
C GLY A 72 4.52 -1.91 18.53
N HIS A 73 5.20 -1.67 17.40
CA HIS A 73 4.58 -1.34 16.13
C HIS A 73 4.80 -2.43 15.09
N SER A 74 3.99 -2.39 14.05
CA SER A 74 4.11 -3.30 12.92
C SER A 74 5.31 -2.94 12.03
N TYR A 75 5.98 -3.96 11.53
CA TYR A 75 6.97 -3.79 10.47
C TYR A 75 6.30 -3.22 9.21
N GLY A 76 6.96 -2.26 8.57
CA GLY A 76 6.47 -1.68 7.31
C GLY A 76 5.51 -0.52 7.47
N GLU A 77 5.33 -0.01 8.69
CA GLU A 77 4.58 1.21 8.92
C GLU A 77 5.33 2.43 8.36
N PHE A 78 4.59 3.30 7.64
CA PHE A 78 5.16 4.50 7.04
C PHE A 78 5.46 5.56 8.09
N TYR A 79 6.66 6.13 7.97
CA TYR A 79 7.19 7.22 8.80
C TYR A 79 7.51 8.40 7.90
N VAL A 80 6.59 9.37 7.83
CA VAL A 80 6.64 10.49 6.89
C VAL A 80 6.05 11.75 7.50
N ASN A 81 6.35 12.91 6.90
CA ASN A 81 5.65 14.14 7.21
C ASN A 81 4.18 14.05 6.78
N ARG A 82 3.30 14.61 7.59
CA ARG A 82 1.87 14.69 7.27
C ARG A 82 1.61 15.90 6.38
N TYR A 83 1.27 15.66 5.12
CA TYR A 83 0.86 16.69 4.19
C TYR A 83 -0.54 17.20 4.54
N ALA A 84 -0.69 18.52 4.66
CA ALA A 84 -1.95 19.17 5.03
C ALA A 84 -2.70 19.76 3.81
N GLY A 85 -2.10 19.67 2.62
CA GLY A 85 -2.69 20.24 1.41
C GLY A 85 -1.98 21.50 0.95
N VAL A 86 -2.72 22.37 0.30
CA VAL A 86 -2.21 23.63 -0.27
C VAL A 86 -2.92 24.81 0.37
N ASN A 87 -2.18 25.84 0.71
CA ASN A 87 -2.77 27.10 1.16
C ASN A 87 -3.55 27.75 0.01
N PRO A 88 -4.88 27.84 0.07
CA PRO A 88 -5.68 28.36 -1.03
C PRO A 88 -5.44 29.86 -1.32
N ALA A 89 -4.85 30.60 -0.38
CA ALA A 89 -4.61 32.02 -0.58
C ALA A 89 -3.38 32.30 -1.46
N ASN A 90 -2.33 31.46 -1.37
CA ASN A 90 -1.05 31.72 -2.05
C ASN A 90 -0.44 30.53 -2.78
N GLY A 91 -1.04 29.33 -2.65
CA GLY A 91 -0.60 28.12 -3.32
C GLY A 91 0.60 27.41 -2.70
N ASP A 92 1.04 27.79 -1.52
CA ASP A 92 2.14 27.12 -0.82
C ASP A 92 1.69 25.76 -0.28
N ALA A 93 2.60 24.80 -0.29
CA ALA A 93 2.39 23.51 0.36
C ALA A 93 2.32 23.69 1.88
N LEU A 94 1.48 22.92 2.52
CA LEU A 94 1.31 22.90 3.97
C LEU A 94 1.58 21.51 4.53
N TRP A 95 2.25 21.45 5.66
CA TRP A 95 2.48 20.25 6.44
C TRP A 95 2.03 20.45 7.87
N TYR A 96 1.89 19.36 8.60
CA TYR A 96 1.75 19.39 10.05
C TYR A 96 3.10 19.15 10.71
N THR A 97 3.43 19.96 11.70
CA THR A 97 4.53 19.67 12.62
C THR A 97 4.23 18.39 13.40
N LYS A 98 5.21 17.87 14.11
CA LYS A 98 5.03 16.71 14.99
C LYS A 98 3.92 16.94 16.02
N GLU A 99 3.80 18.16 16.53
CA GLU A 99 2.77 18.60 17.50
C GLU A 99 1.38 18.82 16.87
N GLY A 100 1.30 18.87 15.53
CA GLY A 100 0.02 19.03 14.80
C GLY A 100 -0.28 20.44 14.35
N GLU A 101 0.65 21.36 14.44
CA GLU A 101 0.51 22.71 13.95
C GLU A 101 0.79 22.79 12.44
N LEU A 102 0.13 23.73 11.75
CA LEU A 102 0.36 23.96 10.32
C LEU A 102 1.64 24.76 10.09
N THR A 103 2.44 24.31 9.11
CA THR A 103 3.65 24.98 8.66
C THR A 103 3.78 24.93 7.14
N THR A 104 4.47 25.93 6.58
CA THR A 104 4.91 25.94 5.18
C THR A 104 6.34 25.40 5.01
N GLU A 105 7.03 25.11 6.09
CA GLU A 105 8.40 24.59 6.08
C GLU A 105 8.38 23.06 6.21
N TYR A 106 8.98 22.39 5.23
CA TYR A 106 9.21 20.94 5.32
C TYR A 106 10.40 20.68 6.24
N ASN A 107 10.18 19.94 7.31
CA ASN A 107 11.22 19.57 8.25
C ASN A 107 11.16 18.05 8.51
N GLU A 108 12.24 17.33 8.25
CA GLU A 108 12.31 15.88 8.48
C GLU A 108 12.14 15.48 9.95
N ALA A 109 12.37 16.41 10.90
CA ALA A 109 12.11 16.16 12.31
C ALA A 109 10.62 16.04 12.66
N ASP A 110 9.72 16.47 11.75
CA ASP A 110 8.28 16.40 11.89
C ASP A 110 7.67 15.10 11.34
N LYS A 111 8.52 14.16 10.90
CA LYS A 111 8.05 12.83 10.51
C LYS A 111 7.38 12.11 11.69
N VAL A 112 6.31 11.42 11.42
CA VAL A 112 5.59 10.57 12.39
C VAL A 112 5.19 9.25 11.75
N LEU A 113 4.93 8.23 12.56
CA LEU A 113 4.21 7.05 12.10
C LEU A 113 2.78 7.46 11.76
N VAL A 114 2.34 7.16 10.55
CA VAL A 114 1.02 7.63 10.05
C VAL A 114 -0.07 6.58 10.12
N GLY A 115 0.18 5.44 10.78
CA GLY A 115 -0.78 4.34 10.92
C GLY A 115 -1.11 3.64 9.60
N LYS A 116 -0.27 3.79 8.58
CA LYS A 116 -0.43 3.20 7.25
C LYS A 116 0.72 2.27 6.99
N ASN A 117 0.43 1.06 6.46
CA ASN A 117 1.41 0.00 6.31
C ASN A 117 1.41 -0.57 4.88
N TYR A 118 2.58 -0.90 4.35
CA TYR A 118 2.65 -1.56 3.05
C TYR A 118 2.35 -3.07 3.14
N MET A 119 2.38 -3.65 4.33
CA MET A 119 1.97 -5.02 4.58
C MET A 119 0.47 -5.06 4.87
N ALA A 120 -0.28 -5.70 3.97
CA ALA A 120 -1.71 -5.85 4.16
C ALA A 120 -2.02 -6.82 5.29
N PRO A 121 -2.79 -6.42 6.33
CA PRO A 121 -3.20 -7.37 7.35
C PRO A 121 -4.27 -8.33 6.85
N TRP A 122 -5.07 -7.94 5.88
CA TRP A 122 -6.17 -8.73 5.35
C TRP A 122 -5.97 -9.12 3.90
N GLN A 123 -6.11 -10.40 3.59
CA GLN A 123 -6.08 -10.91 2.21
C GLN A 123 -6.92 -12.17 2.07
N GLY A 124 -7.32 -12.45 0.85
CA GLY A 124 -8.09 -13.64 0.59
C GLY A 124 -8.54 -13.78 -0.86
N GLY A 125 -9.45 -14.70 -1.06
CA GLY A 125 -10.07 -14.95 -2.34
C GLY A 125 -11.43 -15.60 -2.20
N PHE A 126 -12.20 -15.51 -3.24
CA PHE A 126 -13.40 -16.31 -3.40
C PHE A 126 -13.57 -16.69 -4.87
N GLY A 127 -14.25 -17.77 -5.09
CA GLY A 127 -14.51 -18.28 -6.43
C GLY A 127 -15.83 -18.99 -6.53
N THR A 128 -16.34 -19.03 -7.74
CA THR A 128 -17.51 -19.83 -8.09
C THR A 128 -17.21 -20.69 -9.31
N SER A 129 -17.74 -21.89 -9.34
CA SER A 129 -17.67 -22.79 -10.48
C SER A 129 -19.04 -23.41 -10.68
N LEU A 130 -19.62 -23.21 -11.87
CA LEU A 130 -20.89 -23.77 -12.27
C LEU A 130 -20.68 -24.72 -13.45
N THR A 131 -21.14 -25.96 -13.31
CA THR A 131 -21.11 -26.96 -14.39
C THR A 131 -22.53 -27.40 -14.73
N TRP A 132 -22.85 -27.43 -16.03
CA TRP A 132 -24.11 -27.90 -16.57
C TRP A 132 -23.86 -28.78 -17.80
N LYS A 133 -24.19 -30.06 -17.70
CA LYS A 133 -24.12 -31.03 -18.83
C LYS A 133 -22.79 -30.97 -19.61
N GLY A 134 -21.66 -30.85 -18.87
CA GLY A 134 -20.32 -30.78 -19.47
C GLY A 134 -19.83 -29.37 -19.76
N LEU A 135 -20.68 -28.34 -19.80
CA LEU A 135 -20.26 -26.94 -19.84
C LEU A 135 -19.90 -26.44 -18.43
N SER A 136 -18.72 -25.92 -18.25
CA SER A 136 -18.28 -25.38 -16.97
C SER A 136 -17.85 -23.92 -17.12
N ILE A 137 -18.21 -23.09 -16.15
CA ILE A 137 -17.79 -21.69 -16.04
C ILE A 137 -17.21 -21.50 -14.64
N SER A 138 -16.04 -20.90 -14.55
CA SER A 138 -15.43 -20.54 -13.26
C SER A 138 -14.87 -19.12 -13.27
N ALA A 139 -14.93 -18.47 -12.10
CA ALA A 139 -14.50 -17.08 -11.93
C ALA A 139 -13.87 -16.88 -10.53
N PRO A 140 -12.55 -17.08 -10.37
CA PRO A 140 -11.86 -16.79 -9.13
C PRO A 140 -11.54 -15.30 -8.99
N VAL A 141 -11.72 -14.79 -7.78
CA VAL A 141 -11.44 -13.43 -7.36
C VAL A 141 -10.41 -13.44 -6.23
N SER A 142 -9.48 -12.50 -6.22
CA SER A 142 -8.60 -12.24 -5.09
C SER A 142 -8.80 -10.83 -4.57
N TRP A 143 -8.56 -10.65 -3.28
CA TRP A 143 -8.66 -9.35 -2.64
C TRP A 143 -7.56 -9.17 -1.61
N VAL A 144 -7.21 -7.90 -1.40
CA VAL A 144 -6.31 -7.43 -0.35
C VAL A 144 -6.93 -6.16 0.22
N ALA A 145 -6.92 -6.00 1.53
CA ALA A 145 -7.46 -4.82 2.19
C ALA A 145 -6.47 -4.23 3.19
N ASP A 146 -6.60 -2.93 3.41
CA ASP A 146 -5.76 -2.12 4.30
C ASP A 146 -4.26 -2.20 3.94
N ARG A 147 -3.97 -2.11 2.65
CA ARG A 147 -2.63 -2.04 2.13
C ARG A 147 -2.34 -0.65 1.61
N TRP A 148 -1.26 -0.07 2.07
CA TRP A 148 -0.82 1.24 1.60
C TRP A 148 0.47 1.13 0.78
N LYS A 149 0.66 2.06 -0.13
CA LYS A 149 1.88 2.16 -0.92
C LYS A 149 2.29 3.62 -1.07
N PHE A 150 3.59 3.86 -1.06
CA PHE A 150 4.13 5.11 -1.54
C PHE A 150 4.13 5.07 -3.07
N ASN A 151 3.40 5.99 -3.70
CA ASN A 151 3.33 6.10 -5.16
C ASN A 151 4.55 6.90 -5.67
N ASN A 152 5.64 6.17 -5.89
CA ASN A 152 6.89 6.75 -6.35
C ASN A 152 6.78 7.31 -7.77
N ASP A 153 6.00 6.68 -8.64
CA ASP A 153 5.78 7.16 -10.02
C ASP A 153 5.09 8.53 -9.99
N ARG A 154 4.05 8.67 -9.20
CA ARG A 154 3.35 9.94 -8.99
C ARG A 154 4.26 11.01 -8.41
N PHE A 155 5.17 10.66 -7.49
CA PHE A 155 6.16 11.59 -6.95
C PHE A 155 7.02 12.21 -8.06
N PHE A 156 7.52 11.40 -9.00
CA PHE A 156 8.32 11.89 -10.13
C PHE A 156 7.48 12.60 -11.19
N GLU A 157 6.31 12.08 -11.51
CA GLU A 157 5.41 12.67 -12.52
C GLU A 157 4.78 13.99 -12.06
N GLU A 158 4.59 14.18 -10.75
CA GLU A 158 4.09 15.42 -10.15
C GLU A 158 5.24 16.28 -9.60
N SER A 159 6.41 16.24 -10.24
CA SER A 159 7.63 16.93 -9.78
C SER A 159 7.55 18.46 -9.78
N ASN A 160 6.50 19.02 -10.39
CA ASN A 160 6.15 20.45 -10.36
C ASN A 160 7.31 21.37 -10.77
N GLY A 161 8.13 20.91 -11.73
CA GLY A 161 9.28 21.63 -12.29
C GLY A 161 10.65 21.12 -11.82
N LEU A 162 10.73 20.16 -10.90
CA LEU A 162 12.00 19.59 -10.44
C LEU A 162 12.64 18.67 -11.50
N TYR A 163 11.84 17.80 -12.13
CA TYR A 163 12.32 16.81 -13.11
C TYR A 163 11.75 17.09 -14.49
N THR A 164 12.18 18.18 -15.14
CA THR A 164 11.63 18.64 -16.43
C THR A 164 11.95 17.72 -17.61
N VAL A 165 12.88 16.79 -17.46
CA VAL A 165 13.27 15.80 -18.49
C VAL A 165 12.32 14.62 -18.59
N TYR A 166 11.47 14.40 -17.59
CA TYR A 166 10.48 13.33 -17.59
C TYR A 166 9.10 13.83 -18.01
N ASN A 167 8.29 12.91 -18.52
CA ASN A 167 6.88 13.18 -18.76
C ASN A 167 6.20 13.55 -17.43
N GLN A 168 5.36 14.57 -17.49
CA GLN A 168 4.64 15.07 -16.32
C GLN A 168 3.19 14.59 -16.32
N SER A 169 2.62 14.43 -15.14
CA SER A 169 1.21 14.09 -14.96
C SER A 169 0.30 15.20 -15.51
N ARG A 170 -0.79 14.81 -16.16
CA ARG A 170 -1.86 15.75 -16.58
C ARG A 170 -2.45 16.54 -15.41
N ARG A 171 -2.38 15.99 -14.18
CA ARG A 171 -2.85 16.69 -12.98
C ARG A 171 -2.12 18.01 -12.75
N LEU A 172 -0.84 18.11 -13.12
CA LEU A 172 -0.10 19.38 -13.06
C LEU A 172 -0.70 20.47 -13.98
N LEU A 173 -1.37 20.06 -15.06
CA LEU A 173 -2.02 21.00 -15.97
C LEU A 173 -3.39 21.46 -15.45
N TYR A 174 -4.17 20.55 -14.88
CA TYR A 174 -5.56 20.81 -14.51
C TYR A 174 -5.75 21.11 -13.03
N ASP A 175 -5.09 20.36 -12.14
CA ASP A 175 -5.35 20.35 -10.71
C ASP A 175 -4.34 21.18 -9.91
N ARG A 176 -3.23 21.66 -10.51
CA ARG A 176 -2.28 22.51 -9.81
C ARG A 176 -2.92 23.85 -9.43
N TRP A 177 -2.61 24.35 -8.23
CA TRP A 177 -3.01 25.66 -7.79
C TRP A 177 -2.55 26.76 -8.77
N LYS A 178 -3.43 27.67 -9.19
CA LYS A 178 -3.19 28.72 -10.19
C LYS A 178 -3.54 30.10 -9.70
N LYS A 179 -4.52 30.22 -8.80
CA LYS A 179 -5.02 31.51 -8.31
C LYS A 179 -5.60 31.38 -6.89
N PRO A 180 -5.65 32.49 -6.13
CA PRO A 180 -6.30 32.52 -4.83
C PRO A 180 -7.74 31.97 -4.88
N GLY A 181 -8.04 31.08 -3.92
CA GLY A 181 -9.32 30.37 -3.82
C GLY A 181 -9.32 28.97 -4.43
N ASP A 182 -8.29 28.56 -5.19
CA ASP A 182 -8.18 27.19 -5.69
C ASP A 182 -7.96 26.22 -4.52
N VAL A 183 -8.77 25.15 -4.49
CA VAL A 183 -8.64 24.05 -3.52
C VAL A 183 -8.09 22.84 -4.24
N THR A 184 -6.88 22.44 -3.90
CA THR A 184 -6.14 21.37 -4.57
C THR A 184 -5.10 20.75 -3.64
N ASP A 185 -4.59 19.57 -4.01
CA ASP A 185 -3.47 18.90 -3.34
C ASP A 185 -2.11 19.17 -4.02
N ILE A 186 -2.09 19.92 -5.15
CA ILE A 186 -0.86 20.23 -5.89
C ILE A 186 -0.53 21.71 -5.73
N PRO A 187 0.61 22.05 -5.12
CA PRO A 187 1.02 23.43 -4.88
C PRO A 187 1.22 24.22 -6.18
N ARG A 188 1.36 25.54 -6.05
CA ARG A 188 1.76 26.41 -7.17
C ARG A 188 3.07 25.95 -7.81
N TYR A 189 3.28 26.33 -9.05
CA TYR A 189 4.50 25.99 -9.81
C TYR A 189 5.77 26.39 -9.04
N GLY A 190 6.76 25.52 -9.08
CA GLY A 190 8.05 25.72 -8.43
C GLY A 190 8.14 25.24 -6.99
N ILE A 191 7.02 24.87 -6.35
CA ILE A 191 7.06 24.15 -5.07
C ILE A 191 7.26 22.66 -5.35
N THR A 192 8.47 22.18 -5.08
CA THR A 192 8.84 20.78 -5.36
C THR A 192 8.20 19.81 -4.36
N PRO A 193 7.82 18.60 -4.81
CA PRO A 193 7.27 17.59 -3.91
C PRO A 193 8.32 17.11 -2.90
N GLN A 194 7.84 16.73 -1.73
CA GLN A 194 8.62 16.07 -0.70
C GLN A 194 8.10 14.63 -0.54
N MET A 195 8.91 13.75 0.04
CA MET A 195 8.49 12.36 0.32
C MET A 195 7.59 12.34 1.57
N ASP A 196 6.36 12.76 1.41
CA ASP A 196 5.38 12.95 2.47
C ASP A 196 4.10 12.11 2.25
N SER A 197 3.13 12.27 3.14
CA SER A 197 1.89 11.48 3.11
C SER A 197 0.99 11.74 1.89
N ARG A 198 1.23 12.78 1.09
CA ARG A 198 0.50 13.04 -0.16
C ARG A 198 0.60 11.90 -1.15
N PHE A 199 1.73 11.19 -1.13
CA PHE A 199 2.01 10.09 -2.04
C PHE A 199 1.69 8.71 -1.47
N LEU A 200 1.13 8.65 -0.24
CA LEU A 200 0.63 7.40 0.31
C LEU A 200 -0.78 7.13 -0.23
N GLU A 201 -0.93 6.04 -0.93
CA GLU A 201 -2.19 5.64 -1.56
C GLU A 201 -2.66 4.30 -1.04
N ASP A 202 -3.98 4.17 -0.90
CA ASP A 202 -4.62 2.89 -0.62
C ASP A 202 -4.45 1.97 -1.83
N ALA A 203 -3.72 0.89 -1.62
CA ALA A 203 -3.45 -0.15 -2.60
C ALA A 203 -4.28 -1.43 -2.35
N SER A 204 -5.37 -1.31 -1.61
CA SER A 204 -6.37 -2.36 -1.47
C SER A 204 -7.02 -2.65 -2.81
N PHE A 205 -7.38 -3.89 -3.05
CA PHE A 205 -8.01 -4.25 -4.31
C PHE A 205 -8.92 -5.46 -4.22
N LEU A 206 -9.85 -5.52 -5.13
CA LEU A 206 -10.63 -6.69 -5.52
C LEU A 206 -10.36 -6.98 -7.00
N ARG A 207 -9.88 -8.18 -7.32
CA ARG A 207 -9.45 -8.52 -8.68
C ARG A 207 -10.07 -9.84 -9.15
N LEU A 208 -10.84 -9.77 -10.21
CA LEU A 208 -11.19 -10.95 -10.98
C LEU A 208 -9.92 -11.47 -11.68
N LYS A 209 -9.49 -12.69 -11.36
CA LYS A 209 -8.25 -13.26 -11.90
C LYS A 209 -8.40 -13.69 -13.36
N ASN A 210 -9.44 -14.44 -13.62
CA ASN A 210 -9.83 -14.92 -14.95
C ASN A 210 -11.28 -15.35 -14.96
N VAL A 211 -11.82 -15.56 -16.14
CA VAL A 211 -13.07 -16.31 -16.36
C VAL A 211 -12.72 -17.44 -17.28
N THR A 212 -12.96 -18.66 -16.84
CA THR A 212 -12.72 -19.87 -17.65
C THR A 212 -14.02 -20.50 -18.03
N ILE A 213 -14.18 -20.74 -19.32
CA ILE A 213 -15.33 -21.51 -19.91
C ILE A 213 -14.72 -22.75 -20.53
N SER A 214 -15.24 -23.92 -20.17
CA SER A 214 -14.78 -25.19 -20.71
C SER A 214 -15.97 -26.11 -21.02
N TYR A 215 -15.82 -26.98 -22.01
CA TYR A 215 -16.80 -27.96 -22.36
C TYR A 215 -16.19 -29.35 -22.52
N ASN A 216 -16.69 -30.31 -21.77
CA ASN A 216 -16.30 -31.69 -21.87
C ASN A 216 -17.24 -32.41 -22.86
N PHE A 217 -16.71 -32.78 -24.02
CA PHE A 217 -17.46 -33.56 -25.03
C PHE A 217 -17.80 -34.93 -24.51
N PRO A 218 -19.02 -35.44 -24.78
CA PRO A 218 -19.38 -36.82 -24.47
C PRO A 218 -18.44 -37.81 -25.15
N GLN A 219 -18.06 -38.90 -24.45
CA GLN A 219 -17.13 -39.92 -24.98
C GLN A 219 -17.65 -40.71 -26.23
N LYS A 220 -18.81 -40.40 -26.72
CA LYS A 220 -19.43 -41.06 -27.91
C LYS A 220 -19.23 -40.25 -29.19
N TRP A 221 -18.17 -39.45 -29.28
CA TRP A 221 -17.77 -38.72 -30.49
C TRP A 221 -16.46 -39.30 -31.01
#